data_89e37c0e8d72b6ba4c2edac3af817325
#
_entry.id   89e37c0e8d72b6ba4c2edac3af817325
#
_cell.length_a   1.000
_cell.length_b   1.000
_cell.length_c   1.000
_cell.angle_alpha   90.00
_cell.angle_beta   90.00
_cell.angle_gamma   90.00
#
_symmetry.space_group_name_H-M   'P 1'
#
loop_
_entity.id
_entity.type
_entity.pdbx_description
1 polymer ?
#
loop_
_entity_poly.entity_id
_entity_poly.type
_entity_poly.pdbx_seq_one_letter_code
_entity_poly.pdbx_strand_id
1 'polypeptide(L)'
;MRKVIVAGNWKMNKTAKEAAKFFNELKPLVADVKNAGIIIGAPFTALETATRETAGSNIKIAAENMNAKESGAYTGEVSPLMLKDLGVEYVILGHSERREYYHENDEIINEKVKSALAHDLKPILCIGEKLEQREAGTTNDVVKTQIVGGLKDVTAEQMANVVLAYEPVWAIGTGKTATPAQAQEVHAFIRGLLTDLYGKEVAENVTVQYGGSMNDGNAADLIAQTDIDGGLVGGASLIPQKFAVIIKAGDAAAK
;
A
#
# COMPACT_ATOMS: atom_id res chain seq x y z
N MET A 1 16.17 -10.68 -3.30
CA MET A 1 16.02 -9.25 -3.69
C MET A 1 14.60 -8.81 -3.39
N ARG A 2 14.43 -7.65 -2.79
CA ARG A 2 13.10 -7.11 -2.46
C ARG A 2 12.32 -6.81 -3.73
N LYS A 3 11.03 -7.13 -3.70
CA LYS A 3 10.14 -6.85 -4.81
C LYS A 3 9.78 -5.37 -4.81
N VAL A 4 10.02 -4.67 -5.90
CA VAL A 4 9.50 -3.32 -6.09
C VAL A 4 8.02 -3.40 -6.43
N ILE A 5 7.18 -2.65 -5.70
CA ILE A 5 5.72 -2.60 -5.94
C ILE A 5 5.27 -1.14 -6.02
N VAL A 6 4.62 -0.80 -7.12
CA VAL A 6 3.96 0.51 -7.29
C VAL A 6 2.46 0.29 -7.22
N ALA A 7 1.87 0.76 -6.13
CA ALA A 7 0.45 0.66 -5.86
C ALA A 7 -0.24 2.03 -5.99
N GLY A 8 -1.35 2.10 -6.70
CA GLY A 8 -2.24 3.25 -6.69
C GLY A 8 -3.28 3.09 -5.58
N ASN A 9 -3.55 4.15 -4.85
CA ASN A 9 -4.68 4.26 -3.93
C ASN A 9 -5.62 5.33 -4.47
N TRP A 10 -6.72 4.90 -5.07
CA TRP A 10 -7.68 5.84 -5.67
C TRP A 10 -8.49 6.60 -4.63
N LYS A 11 -8.56 6.06 -3.41
CA LYS A 11 -9.40 6.62 -2.36
C LYS A 11 -10.86 6.70 -2.84
N MET A 12 -11.60 7.73 -2.44
CA MET A 12 -12.99 7.90 -2.85
C MET A 12 -13.08 8.58 -4.23
N ASN A 13 -12.52 7.94 -5.26
CA ASN A 13 -12.56 8.42 -6.64
C ASN A 13 -12.89 7.30 -7.61
N LYS A 14 -13.41 7.66 -8.75
CA LYS A 14 -13.81 6.83 -9.89
C LYS A 14 -15.03 5.94 -9.64
N THR A 15 -15.98 6.11 -10.52
CA THR A 15 -17.10 5.19 -10.74
C THR A 15 -16.61 3.94 -11.48
N ALA A 16 -17.40 2.88 -11.53
CA ALA A 16 -17.09 1.67 -12.29
C ALA A 16 -16.82 1.97 -13.79
N LYS A 17 -17.58 2.90 -14.39
CA LYS A 17 -17.40 3.31 -15.78
C LYS A 17 -16.05 4.04 -16.00
N GLU A 18 -15.67 4.91 -15.08
CA GLU A 18 -14.37 5.61 -15.12
C GLU A 18 -13.22 4.66 -14.87
N ALA A 19 -13.40 3.64 -14.00
CA ALA A 19 -12.43 2.58 -13.79
C ALA A 19 -12.17 1.80 -15.08
N ALA A 20 -13.21 1.36 -15.80
CA ALA A 20 -13.05 0.68 -17.08
C ALA A 20 -12.26 1.52 -18.09
N LYS A 21 -12.59 2.81 -18.20
CA LYS A 21 -11.84 3.73 -19.07
C LYS A 21 -10.37 3.82 -18.67
N PHE A 22 -10.11 3.99 -17.38
CA PHE A 22 -8.75 4.08 -16.84
C PHE A 22 -7.91 2.84 -17.19
N PHE A 23 -8.44 1.63 -16.98
CA PHE A 23 -7.70 0.40 -17.27
C PHE A 23 -7.44 0.22 -18.77
N ASN A 24 -8.38 0.62 -19.63
CA ASN A 24 -8.17 0.59 -21.07
C ASN A 24 -7.04 1.52 -21.52
N GLU A 25 -6.85 2.64 -20.83
CA GLU A 25 -5.75 3.56 -21.10
C GLU A 25 -4.43 3.09 -20.44
N LEU A 26 -4.46 2.53 -19.23
CA LEU A 26 -3.25 2.14 -18.49
C LEU A 26 -2.60 0.86 -19.05
N LYS A 27 -3.40 -0.18 -19.34
CA LYS A 27 -2.86 -1.48 -19.77
C LYS A 27 -1.80 -1.41 -20.86
N PRO A 28 -2.03 -0.71 -21.98
CA PRO A 28 -1.03 -0.63 -23.04
C PRO A 28 0.24 0.14 -22.63
N LEU A 29 0.13 1.07 -21.67
CA LEU A 29 1.26 1.88 -21.22
C LEU A 29 2.23 1.09 -20.32
N VAL A 30 1.77 0.00 -19.71
CA VAL A 30 2.55 -0.79 -18.74
C VAL A 30 2.68 -2.27 -19.10
N ALA A 31 2.30 -2.64 -20.32
CA ALA A 31 2.35 -4.03 -20.78
C ALA A 31 3.78 -4.59 -20.86
N ASP A 32 4.78 -3.72 -20.99
CA ASP A 32 6.21 -4.03 -21.06
C ASP A 32 6.89 -4.14 -19.68
N VAL A 33 6.21 -3.75 -18.60
CA VAL A 33 6.72 -3.82 -17.22
C VAL A 33 6.81 -5.26 -16.74
N LYS A 34 8.00 -5.68 -16.26
CA LYS A 34 8.31 -7.07 -15.90
C LYS A 34 8.83 -7.25 -14.48
N ASN A 35 9.52 -6.27 -13.94
CA ASN A 35 10.26 -6.37 -12.69
C ASN A 35 9.49 -5.76 -11.51
N ALA A 36 8.66 -4.74 -11.76
CA ALA A 36 7.83 -4.14 -10.73
C ALA A 36 6.43 -4.76 -10.67
N GLY A 37 5.92 -4.96 -9.45
CA GLY A 37 4.51 -5.25 -9.23
C GLY A 37 3.65 -4.01 -9.41
N ILE A 38 2.51 -4.15 -10.11
CA ILE A 38 1.55 -3.07 -10.33
C ILE A 38 0.27 -3.42 -9.59
N ILE A 39 -0.17 -2.54 -8.69
CA ILE A 39 -1.40 -2.73 -7.91
C ILE A 39 -2.27 -1.49 -8.05
N ILE A 40 -3.58 -1.67 -8.14
CA ILE A 40 -4.57 -0.58 -8.07
C ILE A 40 -5.52 -0.86 -6.91
N GLY A 41 -5.49 0.00 -5.89
CA GLY A 41 -6.50 0.10 -4.85
C GLY A 41 -7.68 0.91 -5.37
N ALA A 42 -8.85 0.27 -5.41
CA ALA A 42 -10.08 0.84 -5.91
C ALA A 42 -11.21 0.77 -4.88
N PRO A 43 -12.16 1.75 -4.88
CA PRO A 43 -13.33 1.68 -4.02
C PRO A 43 -14.18 0.43 -4.33
N PHE A 44 -14.89 -0.09 -3.32
CA PHE A 44 -15.66 -1.33 -3.42
C PHE A 44 -16.59 -1.37 -4.63
N THR A 45 -17.23 -0.23 -4.98
CA THR A 45 -18.14 -0.10 -6.12
C THR A 45 -17.49 -0.25 -7.49
N ALA A 46 -16.16 -0.24 -7.55
CA ALA A 46 -15.38 -0.38 -8.78
C ALA A 46 -14.61 -1.71 -8.87
N LEU A 47 -14.56 -2.51 -7.79
CA LEU A 47 -13.71 -3.72 -7.72
C LEU A 47 -14.07 -4.76 -8.78
N GLU A 48 -15.34 -5.12 -8.96
CA GLU A 48 -15.77 -6.09 -9.96
C GLU A 48 -15.36 -5.64 -11.38
N THR A 49 -15.55 -4.35 -11.68
CA THR A 49 -15.09 -3.80 -12.96
C THR A 49 -13.57 -3.84 -13.07
N ALA A 50 -12.86 -3.47 -12.01
CA ALA A 50 -11.41 -3.45 -12.00
C ALA A 50 -10.80 -4.84 -12.24
N THR A 51 -11.28 -5.86 -11.54
CA THR A 51 -10.79 -7.24 -11.70
C THR A 51 -11.11 -7.80 -13.10
N ARG A 52 -12.30 -7.54 -13.61
CA ARG A 52 -12.68 -7.94 -14.98
C ARG A 52 -11.80 -7.26 -16.04
N GLU A 53 -11.60 -5.95 -15.94
CA GLU A 53 -10.81 -5.19 -16.93
C GLU A 53 -9.31 -5.50 -16.89
N THR A 54 -8.80 -5.99 -15.76
CA THR A 54 -7.37 -6.35 -15.61
C THR A 54 -7.10 -7.83 -15.79
N ALA A 55 -8.11 -8.65 -16.04
CA ALA A 55 -7.95 -10.08 -16.26
C ALA A 55 -6.92 -10.36 -17.38
N GLY A 56 -5.95 -11.24 -17.11
CA GLY A 56 -4.87 -11.57 -18.05
C GLY A 56 -3.77 -10.51 -18.21
N SER A 57 -3.84 -9.38 -17.48
CA SER A 57 -2.80 -8.35 -17.48
C SER A 57 -1.81 -8.54 -16.31
N ASN A 58 -0.77 -7.71 -16.26
CA ASN A 58 0.19 -7.64 -15.16
C ASN A 58 -0.27 -6.73 -13.99
N ILE A 59 -1.51 -6.23 -14.03
CA ILE A 59 -2.07 -5.34 -13.01
C ILE A 59 -2.88 -6.18 -12.01
N LYS A 60 -2.60 -5.99 -10.72
CA LYS A 60 -3.32 -6.60 -9.59
C LYS A 60 -4.26 -5.59 -8.94
N ILE A 61 -5.32 -6.07 -8.32
CA ILE A 61 -6.32 -5.22 -7.69
C ILE A 61 -6.25 -5.37 -6.17
N ALA A 62 -6.36 -4.23 -5.50
CA ALA A 62 -6.51 -4.13 -4.06
C ALA A 62 -7.88 -3.52 -3.71
N ALA A 63 -8.47 -3.99 -2.61
CA ALA A 63 -9.51 -3.23 -1.91
C ALA A 63 -8.88 -2.17 -1.01
N GLU A 64 -9.58 -1.08 -0.75
CA GLU A 64 -9.09 0.04 0.09
C GLU A 64 -9.42 -0.14 1.57
N ASN A 65 -10.12 -1.20 1.92
CA ASN A 65 -10.46 -1.65 3.26
C ASN A 65 -11.12 -3.03 3.21
N MET A 66 -11.32 -3.66 4.37
CA MET A 66 -12.22 -4.80 4.60
C MET A 66 -12.62 -4.88 6.06
N ASN A 67 -13.69 -5.62 6.35
CA ASN A 67 -14.01 -6.06 7.70
C ASN A 67 -13.18 -7.31 8.05
N ALA A 68 -12.87 -7.53 9.32
CA ALA A 68 -12.17 -8.74 9.77
C ALA A 68 -13.06 -9.98 9.82
N LYS A 69 -14.39 -9.81 9.81
CA LYS A 69 -15.37 -10.91 9.91
C LYS A 69 -15.76 -11.42 8.53
N GLU A 70 -15.98 -12.72 8.43
CA GLU A 70 -16.39 -13.39 7.19
C GLU A 70 -17.85 -13.07 6.81
N SER A 71 -18.71 -12.90 7.80
CA SER A 71 -20.14 -12.61 7.64
C SER A 71 -20.74 -12.09 8.94
N GLY A 72 -21.99 -11.64 8.90
CA GLY A 72 -22.74 -11.28 10.11
C GLY A 72 -23.50 -9.96 10.01
N ALA A 73 -23.93 -9.45 11.16
CA ALA A 73 -24.70 -8.23 11.29
C ALA A 73 -23.78 -6.99 11.28
N TYR A 74 -23.14 -6.75 10.14
CA TYR A 74 -22.22 -5.64 9.90
C TYR A 74 -22.66 -4.83 8.69
N THR A 75 -23.82 -4.17 8.81
CA THR A 75 -24.44 -3.43 7.70
C THR A 75 -23.47 -2.43 7.06
N GLY A 76 -23.25 -2.57 5.75
CA GLY A 76 -22.37 -1.70 4.96
C GLY A 76 -20.92 -2.15 4.87
N GLU A 77 -20.50 -3.20 5.61
CA GLU A 77 -19.16 -3.74 5.56
C GLU A 77 -18.96 -4.76 4.43
N VAL A 78 -17.72 -4.94 4.02
CA VAL A 78 -17.29 -5.91 3.01
C VAL A 78 -16.34 -6.91 3.64
N SER A 79 -16.65 -8.20 3.52
CA SER A 79 -15.87 -9.29 4.11
C SER A 79 -14.70 -9.73 3.23
N PRO A 80 -13.69 -10.45 3.78
CA PRO A 80 -12.61 -11.03 2.98
C PRO A 80 -13.14 -12.01 1.91
N LEU A 81 -14.19 -12.78 2.22
CA LEU A 81 -14.79 -13.72 1.26
C LEU A 81 -15.40 -13.01 0.05
N MET A 82 -16.07 -11.86 0.26
CA MET A 82 -16.61 -11.04 -0.83
C MET A 82 -15.48 -10.50 -1.72
N LEU A 83 -14.34 -10.11 -1.15
CA LEU A 83 -13.18 -9.63 -1.91
C LEU A 83 -12.54 -10.77 -2.72
N LYS A 84 -12.41 -11.95 -2.13
CA LYS A 84 -11.86 -13.14 -2.81
C LYS A 84 -12.74 -13.58 -3.98
N ASP A 85 -14.06 -13.56 -3.81
CA ASP A 85 -15.02 -13.90 -4.86
C ASP A 85 -14.88 -12.99 -6.10
N LEU A 86 -14.56 -11.72 -5.88
CA LEU A 86 -14.27 -10.76 -6.94
C LEU A 86 -12.86 -10.92 -7.57
N GLY A 87 -12.00 -11.81 -7.05
CA GLY A 87 -10.63 -11.97 -7.51
C GLY A 87 -9.66 -10.88 -7.05
N VAL A 88 -9.99 -10.16 -5.98
CA VAL A 88 -9.08 -9.19 -5.34
C VAL A 88 -7.93 -9.95 -4.68
N GLU A 89 -6.69 -9.47 -4.86
CA GLU A 89 -5.49 -10.10 -4.32
C GLU A 89 -4.89 -9.34 -3.12
N TYR A 90 -5.09 -8.04 -3.05
CA TYR A 90 -4.51 -7.18 -2.01
C TYR A 90 -5.58 -6.40 -1.27
N VAL A 91 -5.24 -5.90 -0.08
CA VAL A 91 -6.09 -4.98 0.67
C VAL A 91 -5.25 -3.94 1.40
N ILE A 92 -5.59 -2.65 1.25
CA ILE A 92 -4.97 -1.55 1.97
C ILE A 92 -5.63 -1.46 3.35
N LEU A 93 -4.82 -1.53 4.40
CA LEU A 93 -5.29 -1.53 5.79
C LEU A 93 -4.55 -0.49 6.62
N GLY A 94 -5.26 0.17 7.52
CA GLY A 94 -4.67 1.14 8.45
C GLY A 94 -4.23 2.45 7.78
N HIS A 95 -4.75 2.78 6.59
CA HIS A 95 -4.47 4.05 5.94
C HIS A 95 -4.77 5.22 6.89
N SER A 96 -3.94 6.27 6.82
CA SER A 96 -4.02 7.44 7.73
C SER A 96 -5.42 8.06 7.80
N GLU A 97 -6.14 8.15 6.68
CA GLU A 97 -7.52 8.64 6.65
C GLU A 97 -8.48 7.75 7.47
N ARG A 98 -8.28 6.44 7.47
CA ARG A 98 -9.12 5.53 8.26
C ARG A 98 -8.80 5.60 9.75
N ARG A 99 -7.54 5.78 10.10
CA ARG A 99 -7.14 6.05 11.49
C ARG A 99 -7.74 7.36 12.00
N GLU A 100 -7.72 8.41 11.18
CA GLU A 100 -8.18 9.75 11.55
C GLU A 100 -9.70 9.88 11.56
N TYR A 101 -10.37 9.50 10.47
CA TYR A 101 -11.79 9.78 10.27
C TYR A 101 -12.70 8.67 10.77
N TYR A 102 -12.22 7.42 10.79
CA TYR A 102 -12.99 6.24 11.18
C TYR A 102 -12.47 5.58 12.45
N HIS A 103 -11.50 6.22 13.13
CA HIS A 103 -10.96 5.81 14.43
C HIS A 103 -10.44 4.37 14.46
N GLU A 104 -9.88 3.89 13.36
CA GLU A 104 -9.22 2.59 13.32
C GLU A 104 -7.90 2.66 14.10
N ASN A 105 -7.82 1.91 15.19
CA ASN A 105 -6.62 1.74 16.00
C ASN A 105 -5.81 0.49 15.57
N ASP A 106 -4.63 0.29 16.13
CA ASP A 106 -3.77 -0.83 15.77
C ASP A 106 -4.38 -2.20 16.09
N GLU A 107 -5.26 -2.32 17.08
CA GLU A 107 -5.96 -3.55 17.42
C GLU A 107 -6.95 -3.95 16.31
N ILE A 108 -7.79 -3.02 15.88
CA ILE A 108 -8.73 -3.21 14.76
C ILE A 108 -7.97 -3.56 13.48
N ILE A 109 -6.87 -2.84 13.22
CA ILE A 109 -6.04 -3.06 12.03
C ILE A 109 -5.38 -4.44 12.08
N ASN A 110 -4.87 -4.86 13.23
CA ASN A 110 -4.29 -6.19 13.42
C ASN A 110 -5.30 -7.31 13.16
N GLU A 111 -6.54 -7.17 13.66
CA GLU A 111 -7.61 -8.14 13.35
C GLU A 111 -7.84 -8.26 11.83
N LYS A 112 -7.86 -7.13 11.12
CA LYS A 112 -8.00 -7.11 9.65
C LYS A 112 -6.80 -7.72 8.94
N VAL A 113 -5.56 -7.43 9.39
CA VAL A 113 -4.33 -8.01 8.82
C VAL A 113 -4.34 -9.53 8.95
N LYS A 114 -4.65 -10.05 10.15
CA LYS A 114 -4.74 -11.50 10.39
C LYS A 114 -5.84 -12.15 9.56
N SER A 115 -6.99 -11.51 9.47
CA SER A 115 -8.10 -11.99 8.64
C SER A 115 -7.74 -11.97 7.16
N ALA A 116 -7.08 -10.93 6.65
CA ALA A 116 -6.62 -10.89 5.26
C ALA A 116 -5.68 -12.07 4.96
N LEU A 117 -4.68 -12.28 5.80
CA LEU A 117 -3.71 -13.37 5.66
C LEU A 117 -4.37 -14.75 5.74
N ALA A 118 -5.35 -14.93 6.61
CA ALA A 118 -6.10 -16.20 6.74
C ALA A 118 -6.96 -16.53 5.51
N HIS A 119 -7.26 -15.53 4.67
CA HIS A 119 -8.05 -15.67 3.44
C HIS A 119 -7.21 -15.48 2.16
N ASP A 120 -5.89 -15.64 2.22
CA ASP A 120 -4.97 -15.45 1.09
C ASP A 120 -5.10 -14.08 0.40
N LEU A 121 -5.47 -13.04 1.16
CA LEU A 121 -5.33 -11.66 0.76
C LEU A 121 -4.01 -11.11 1.28
N LYS A 122 -3.35 -10.26 0.50
CA LYS A 122 -2.08 -9.65 0.85
C LYS A 122 -2.31 -8.24 1.40
N PRO A 123 -2.15 -8.03 2.71
CA PRO A 123 -2.33 -6.71 3.28
C PRO A 123 -1.20 -5.75 2.88
N ILE A 124 -1.58 -4.52 2.50
CA ILE A 124 -0.70 -3.35 2.45
C ILE A 124 -0.98 -2.57 3.73
N LEU A 125 -0.15 -2.78 4.75
CA LEU A 125 -0.30 -2.13 6.05
C LEU A 125 0.30 -0.73 6.02
N CYS A 126 -0.54 0.28 6.19
CA CYS A 126 -0.18 1.69 6.26
C CYS A 126 0.20 2.10 7.68
N ILE A 127 1.33 2.78 7.78
CA ILE A 127 1.91 3.28 9.03
C ILE A 127 2.50 4.68 8.79
N GLY A 128 2.53 5.52 9.81
CA GLY A 128 3.17 6.83 9.69
C GLY A 128 2.71 7.83 10.75
N GLU A 129 3.49 8.86 10.93
CA GLU A 129 3.33 9.89 11.93
C GLU A 129 2.63 11.14 11.40
N LYS A 130 1.94 11.85 12.29
CA LYS A 130 1.41 13.20 12.08
C LYS A 130 2.50 14.25 12.23
N LEU A 131 2.20 15.50 11.78
CA LEU A 131 3.16 16.60 11.83
C LEU A 131 3.65 16.88 13.25
N GLU A 132 2.74 16.92 14.22
CA GLU A 132 3.09 17.20 15.62
C GLU A 132 4.05 16.13 16.18
N GLN A 133 3.89 14.88 15.77
CA GLN A 133 4.76 13.77 16.18
C GLN A 133 6.15 13.87 15.52
N ARG A 134 6.19 14.33 14.25
CA ARG A 134 7.44 14.60 13.54
C ARG A 134 8.22 15.73 14.21
N GLU A 135 7.55 16.82 14.51
CA GLU A 135 8.15 18.01 15.16
C GLU A 135 8.60 17.70 16.59
N ALA A 136 7.89 16.81 17.29
CA ALA A 136 8.28 16.33 18.62
C ALA A 136 9.42 15.29 18.59
N GLY A 137 9.89 14.86 17.40
CA GLY A 137 10.96 13.86 17.28
C GLY A 137 10.53 12.44 17.62
N THR A 138 9.21 12.14 17.65
CA THR A 138 8.66 10.82 18.04
C THR A 138 8.29 9.93 16.86
N THR A 139 8.72 10.26 15.64
CA THR A 139 8.43 9.49 14.42
C THR A 139 8.69 8.00 14.58
N ASN A 140 9.88 7.63 15.07
CA ASN A 140 10.29 6.24 15.21
C ASN A 140 9.44 5.49 16.24
N ASP A 141 9.06 6.13 17.34
CA ASP A 141 8.20 5.53 18.38
C ASP A 141 6.79 5.27 17.84
N VAL A 142 6.23 6.21 17.08
CA VAL A 142 4.93 6.05 16.43
C VAL A 142 4.95 4.91 15.42
N VAL A 143 5.92 4.91 14.51
CA VAL A 143 6.08 3.87 13.49
C VAL A 143 6.30 2.50 14.13
N LYS A 144 7.14 2.41 15.17
CA LYS A 144 7.35 1.18 15.94
C LYS A 144 6.05 0.68 16.57
N THR A 145 5.29 1.56 17.23
CA THR A 145 4.03 1.21 17.88
C THR A 145 3.04 0.63 16.87
N GLN A 146 2.89 1.29 15.70
CA GLN A 146 1.97 0.86 14.65
C GLN A 146 2.40 -0.45 14.00
N ILE A 147 3.70 -0.68 13.78
CA ILE A 147 4.22 -1.95 13.23
C ILE A 147 4.00 -3.08 14.24
N VAL A 148 4.42 -2.90 15.49
CA VAL A 148 4.29 -3.93 16.53
C VAL A 148 2.82 -4.25 16.79
N GLY A 149 1.96 -3.23 16.86
CA GLY A 149 0.52 -3.41 17.06
C GLY A 149 -0.16 -4.07 15.87
N GLY A 150 0.05 -3.53 14.67
CA GLY A 150 -0.59 -4.01 13.44
C GLY A 150 -0.13 -5.40 12.99
N LEU A 151 1.09 -5.81 13.33
CA LEU A 151 1.66 -7.13 13.00
C LEU A 151 1.70 -8.10 14.21
N LYS A 152 1.03 -7.76 15.30
CA LYS A 152 0.95 -8.65 16.45
C LYS A 152 0.44 -10.03 16.06
N ASP A 153 1.17 -11.09 16.49
CA ASP A 153 0.87 -12.49 16.19
C ASP A 153 0.91 -12.87 14.69
N VAL A 154 1.50 -12.04 13.83
CA VAL A 154 1.82 -12.40 12.43
C VAL A 154 3.14 -13.16 12.43
N THR A 155 3.19 -14.34 11.79
CA THR A 155 4.40 -15.18 11.77
C THR A 155 5.40 -14.72 10.71
N ALA A 156 6.65 -15.17 10.83
CA ALA A 156 7.71 -14.90 9.84
C ALA A 156 7.32 -15.39 8.43
N GLU A 157 6.68 -16.53 8.32
CA GLU A 157 6.21 -17.10 7.04
C GLU A 157 5.11 -16.21 6.42
N GLN A 158 4.20 -15.69 7.24
CA GLN A 158 3.13 -14.82 6.79
C GLN A 158 3.64 -13.48 6.27
N MET A 159 4.80 -13.01 6.78
CA MET A 159 5.42 -11.76 6.31
C MET A 159 5.77 -11.77 4.82
N ALA A 160 5.91 -12.93 4.19
CA ALA A 160 6.08 -13.05 2.73
C ALA A 160 4.88 -12.48 1.93
N ASN A 161 3.71 -12.36 2.56
CA ASN A 161 2.49 -11.81 1.96
C ASN A 161 2.14 -10.40 2.45
N VAL A 162 2.96 -9.79 3.31
CA VAL A 162 2.73 -8.45 3.84
C VAL A 162 3.54 -7.42 3.06
N VAL A 163 2.92 -6.31 2.73
CA VAL A 163 3.57 -5.09 2.23
C VAL A 163 3.38 -4.01 3.29
N LEU A 164 4.42 -3.24 3.59
CA LEU A 164 4.31 -2.04 4.42
C LEU A 164 4.27 -0.79 3.53
N ALA A 165 3.50 0.21 3.94
CA ALA A 165 3.47 1.52 3.30
C ALA A 165 3.69 2.60 4.37
N TYR A 166 4.85 3.27 4.31
CA TYR A 166 5.14 4.39 5.20
C TYR A 166 4.53 5.68 4.66
N GLU A 167 3.60 6.21 5.41
CA GLU A 167 2.87 7.44 5.11
C GLU A 167 3.32 8.57 6.06
N PRO A 168 4.25 9.47 5.67
CA PRO A 168 4.42 10.72 6.40
C PRO A 168 3.14 11.54 6.25
N VAL A 169 2.21 11.44 7.24
CA VAL A 169 0.84 12.01 7.13
C VAL A 169 0.88 13.50 6.85
N TRP A 170 1.87 14.20 7.38
CA TRP A 170 2.13 15.63 7.14
C TRP A 170 2.51 15.96 5.68
N ALA A 171 2.89 14.95 4.88
CA ALA A 171 3.22 15.08 3.46
C ALA A 171 2.15 14.48 2.53
N ILE A 172 0.92 14.22 3.02
CA ILE A 172 -0.17 13.70 2.21
C ILE A 172 -1.16 14.82 1.91
N GLY A 173 -1.29 15.22 0.64
CA GLY A 173 -2.29 16.21 0.22
C GLY A 173 -2.07 17.63 0.73
N THR A 174 -0.94 17.91 1.38
CA THR A 174 -0.62 19.22 1.98
C THR A 174 0.21 20.12 1.06
N GLY A 175 0.66 19.60 -0.08
CA GLY A 175 1.67 20.27 -0.92
C GLY A 175 3.10 20.17 -0.39
N LYS A 176 3.31 19.64 0.81
CA LYS A 176 4.64 19.28 1.33
C LYS A 176 5.03 17.89 0.85
N THR A 177 6.31 17.68 0.59
CA THR A 177 6.88 16.38 0.26
C THR A 177 8.06 16.11 1.19
N ALA A 178 8.19 14.86 1.65
CA ALA A 178 9.44 14.46 2.30
C ALA A 178 10.55 14.44 1.24
N THR A 179 11.74 14.89 1.61
CA THR A 179 12.91 14.68 0.75
C THR A 179 13.23 13.18 0.66
N PRO A 180 13.92 12.71 -0.41
CA PRO A 180 14.34 11.31 -0.50
C PRO A 180 15.15 10.86 0.73
N ALA A 181 16.02 11.73 1.27
CA ALA A 181 16.78 11.43 2.47
C ALA A 181 15.91 11.27 3.73
N GLN A 182 14.90 12.13 3.91
CA GLN A 182 13.97 12.01 5.04
C GLN A 182 13.11 10.73 4.94
N ALA A 183 12.68 10.36 3.74
CA ALA A 183 11.96 9.13 3.51
C ALA A 183 12.86 7.92 3.77
N GLN A 184 14.09 7.92 3.25
CA GLN A 184 15.08 6.86 3.45
C GLN A 184 15.39 6.63 4.93
N GLU A 185 15.54 7.68 5.72
CA GLU A 185 15.82 7.58 7.17
C GLU A 185 14.76 6.72 7.87
N VAL A 186 13.47 6.98 7.63
CA VAL A 186 12.40 6.21 8.27
C VAL A 186 12.28 4.80 7.67
N HIS A 187 12.48 4.64 6.36
CA HIS A 187 12.50 3.32 5.73
C HIS A 187 13.63 2.43 6.28
N ALA A 188 14.83 3.00 6.50
CA ALA A 188 15.93 2.28 7.14
C ALA A 188 15.59 1.87 8.58
N PHE A 189 14.93 2.74 9.35
CA PHE A 189 14.43 2.40 10.67
C PHE A 189 13.41 1.25 10.63
N ILE A 190 12.44 1.30 9.70
CA ILE A 190 11.45 0.22 9.49
C ILE A 190 12.18 -1.10 9.18
N ARG A 191 13.17 -1.07 8.30
CA ARG A 191 13.96 -2.26 7.92
C ARG A 191 14.73 -2.85 9.11
N GLY A 192 15.33 -2.00 9.93
CA GLY A 192 15.97 -2.40 11.18
C GLY A 192 14.99 -3.06 12.15
N LEU A 193 13.83 -2.43 12.36
CA LEU A 193 12.77 -2.97 13.22
C LEU A 193 12.25 -4.33 12.73
N LEU A 194 12.04 -4.50 11.42
CA LEU A 194 11.65 -5.80 10.86
C LEU A 194 12.74 -6.85 11.07
N THR A 195 14.01 -6.47 11.02
CA THR A 195 15.15 -7.37 11.34
C THR A 195 15.10 -7.82 12.78
N ASP A 196 14.81 -6.92 13.71
CA ASP A 196 14.70 -7.24 15.14
C ASP A 196 13.51 -8.16 15.45
N LEU A 197 12.38 -7.98 14.75
CA LEU A 197 11.15 -8.73 14.98
C LEU A 197 11.12 -10.10 14.30
N TYR A 198 11.64 -10.19 13.07
CA TYR A 198 11.46 -11.37 12.21
C TYR A 198 12.76 -11.96 11.65
N GLY A 199 13.90 -11.34 11.96
CA GLY A 199 15.19 -11.72 11.42
C GLY A 199 15.51 -11.08 10.06
N LYS A 200 16.80 -11.03 9.75
CA LYS A 200 17.34 -10.34 8.56
C LYS A 200 16.77 -10.90 7.25
N GLU A 201 16.64 -12.22 7.14
CA GLU A 201 16.15 -12.85 5.91
C GLU A 201 14.72 -12.40 5.57
N VAL A 202 13.83 -12.36 6.55
CA VAL A 202 12.45 -11.88 6.36
C VAL A 202 12.46 -10.39 6.04
N ALA A 203 13.18 -9.58 6.83
CA ALA A 203 13.26 -8.15 6.64
C ALA A 203 13.76 -7.77 5.23
N GLU A 204 14.72 -8.50 4.67
CA GLU A 204 15.25 -8.30 3.32
C GLU A 204 14.32 -8.75 2.19
N ASN A 205 13.19 -9.38 2.50
CA ASN A 205 12.21 -9.81 1.51
C ASN A 205 10.88 -9.02 1.60
N VAL A 206 10.61 -8.31 2.70
CA VAL A 206 9.41 -7.49 2.85
C VAL A 206 9.53 -6.21 2.01
N THR A 207 8.54 -5.94 1.18
CA THR A 207 8.41 -4.68 0.43
C THR A 207 7.98 -3.56 1.37
N VAL A 208 8.71 -2.45 1.39
CA VAL A 208 8.36 -1.22 2.12
C VAL A 208 8.18 -0.07 1.11
N GLN A 209 6.93 0.34 0.91
CA GLN A 209 6.54 1.42 -0.01
C GLN A 209 6.62 2.78 0.68
N TYR A 210 6.93 3.81 -0.09
CA TYR A 210 6.72 5.20 0.32
C TYR A 210 5.29 5.64 -0.02
N GLY A 211 4.52 6.08 0.99
CA GLY A 211 3.10 6.46 0.88
C GLY A 211 2.83 7.97 0.99
N GLY A 212 3.87 8.80 1.05
CA GLY A 212 3.71 10.26 0.96
C GLY A 212 3.45 10.75 -0.46
N SER A 213 3.56 12.05 -0.68
CA SER A 213 3.36 12.66 -2.01
C SER A 213 4.39 12.16 -3.02
N MET A 214 4.03 11.13 -3.78
CA MET A 214 4.80 10.63 -4.91
C MET A 214 4.08 11.00 -6.21
N ASN A 215 4.85 11.46 -7.21
CA ASN A 215 4.36 11.84 -8.53
C ASN A 215 5.38 11.48 -9.63
N ASP A 216 5.02 11.74 -10.86
CA ASP A 216 5.83 11.47 -12.05
C ASP A 216 7.18 12.24 -12.10
N GLY A 217 7.31 13.32 -11.32
CA GLY A 217 8.54 14.12 -11.25
C GLY A 217 9.52 13.72 -10.15
N ASN A 218 9.07 12.99 -9.10
CA ASN A 218 9.92 12.63 -7.95
C ASN A 218 10.04 11.12 -7.68
N ALA A 219 9.28 10.31 -8.37
CA ALA A 219 9.23 8.86 -8.13
C ALA A 219 10.59 8.18 -8.30
N ALA A 220 11.35 8.55 -9.34
CA ALA A 220 12.65 7.95 -9.63
C ALA A 220 13.64 8.19 -8.47
N ASP A 221 13.73 9.42 -7.96
CA ASP A 221 14.65 9.77 -6.86
C ASP A 221 14.27 9.11 -5.52
N LEU A 222 12.95 8.96 -5.27
CA LEU A 222 12.47 8.28 -4.08
C LEU A 222 12.75 6.76 -4.16
N ILE A 223 12.39 6.11 -5.26
CA ILE A 223 12.56 4.65 -5.42
C ILE A 223 14.05 4.26 -5.56
N ALA A 224 14.92 5.18 -5.98
CA ALA A 224 16.36 4.95 -6.00
C ALA A 224 17.00 4.79 -4.61
N GLN A 225 16.30 5.18 -3.54
CA GLN A 225 16.80 5.03 -2.18
C GLN A 225 16.89 3.54 -1.77
N THR A 226 17.85 3.23 -0.90
CA THR A 226 18.24 1.85 -0.55
C THR A 226 17.06 1.02 0.01
N ASP A 227 16.22 1.62 0.86
CA ASP A 227 15.17 0.91 1.58
C ASP A 227 13.75 1.22 1.11
N ILE A 228 13.60 2.01 0.03
CA ILE A 228 12.31 2.32 -0.58
C ILE A 228 12.06 1.35 -1.74
N ASP A 229 11.08 0.46 -1.57
CA ASP A 229 10.77 -0.60 -2.52
C ASP A 229 9.52 -0.28 -3.37
N GLY A 230 9.37 0.97 -3.76
CA GLY A 230 8.24 1.45 -4.57
C GLY A 230 7.37 2.46 -3.85
N GLY A 231 6.09 2.55 -4.22
CA GLY A 231 5.21 3.57 -3.67
C GLY A 231 3.75 3.18 -3.56
N LEU A 232 3.06 3.75 -2.56
CA LEU A 232 1.60 3.79 -2.47
C LEU A 232 1.15 5.20 -2.89
N VAL A 233 0.66 5.33 -4.12
CA VAL A 233 0.49 6.59 -4.83
C VAL A 233 -0.97 7.04 -4.80
N GLY A 234 -1.25 8.24 -4.28
CA GLY A 234 -2.59 8.84 -4.29
C GLY A 234 -2.95 9.50 -5.63
N GLY A 235 -3.07 10.82 -5.65
CA GLY A 235 -3.61 11.60 -6.77
C GLY A 235 -2.99 11.33 -8.15
N ALA A 236 -1.68 11.10 -8.23
CA ALA A 236 -1.02 10.78 -9.51
C ALA A 236 -1.48 9.43 -10.08
N SER A 237 -1.95 8.49 -9.24
CA SER A 237 -2.49 7.20 -9.70
C SER A 237 -3.86 7.29 -10.37
N LEU A 238 -4.52 8.44 -10.30
CA LEU A 238 -5.80 8.68 -10.97
C LEU A 238 -5.66 8.99 -12.47
N ILE A 239 -4.44 9.28 -12.94
CA ILE A 239 -4.13 9.68 -14.30
C ILE A 239 -3.23 8.60 -14.92
N PRO A 240 -3.72 7.79 -15.90
CA PRO A 240 -2.99 6.65 -16.45
C PRO A 240 -1.57 6.98 -16.90
N GLN A 241 -1.38 8.11 -17.60
CA GLN A 241 -0.09 8.54 -18.14
C GLN A 241 0.92 8.85 -17.03
N LYS A 242 0.50 9.56 -15.99
CA LYS A 242 1.36 9.87 -14.83
C LYS A 242 1.71 8.62 -14.04
N PHE A 243 0.70 7.78 -13.82
CA PHE A 243 0.92 6.55 -13.07
C PHE A 243 1.85 5.57 -13.81
N ALA A 244 1.74 5.49 -15.15
CA ALA A 244 2.64 4.70 -15.98
C ALA A 244 4.11 5.15 -15.86
N VAL A 245 4.39 6.46 -15.74
CA VAL A 245 5.75 6.97 -15.52
C VAL A 245 6.29 6.49 -14.17
N ILE A 246 5.48 6.56 -13.12
CA ILE A 246 5.86 6.09 -11.76
C ILE A 246 6.12 4.56 -11.77
N ILE A 247 5.25 3.79 -12.43
CA ILE A 247 5.41 2.34 -12.56
C ILE A 247 6.73 2.01 -13.28
N LYS A 248 7.03 2.69 -14.39
CA LYS A 248 8.27 2.48 -15.15
C LYS A 248 9.51 2.89 -14.36
N ALA A 249 9.44 3.92 -13.54
CA ALA A 249 10.52 4.25 -12.61
C ALA A 249 10.75 3.11 -11.59
N GLY A 250 9.68 2.49 -11.09
CA GLY A 250 9.77 1.30 -10.23
C GLY A 250 10.36 0.08 -10.96
N ASP A 251 9.97 -0.15 -12.21
CA ASP A 251 10.48 -1.27 -13.02
C ASP A 251 11.98 -1.13 -13.31
N ALA A 252 12.44 0.09 -13.59
CA ALA A 252 13.84 0.39 -13.81
C ALA A 252 14.71 0.30 -12.53
N ALA A 253 14.13 0.56 -11.36
CA ALA A 253 14.80 0.48 -10.07
C ALA A 253 14.82 -0.94 -9.48
N ALA A 254 14.01 -1.85 -9.98
CA ALA A 254 13.98 -3.24 -9.55
C ALA A 254 15.34 -3.91 -9.88
N LYS A 255 15.99 -4.40 -8.81
CA LYS A 255 17.36 -4.93 -8.85
C LYS A 255 17.35 -6.43 -9.04
#